data_65169ab0724745636c668b1b75c343ff
#
_entry.id   65169ab0724745636c668b1b75c343ff
#
_cell.length_a   1.000
_cell.length_b   1.000
_cell.length_c   1.000
_cell.angle_alpha   90.00
_cell.angle_beta   90.00
_cell.angle_gamma   90.00
#
_symmetry.space_group_name_H-M   'P 1'
#
loop_
_entity.id
_entity.type
_entity.pdbx_description
1 polymer ?
#
loop_
_entity_poly.entity_id
_entity_poly.type
_entity_poly.pdbx_seq_one_letter_code
_entity_poly.pdbx_strand_id
1 'polypeptide(L)'
;MAALTGVRFRTESTPATDSTSDLNMVGNLANNTSVTSVVVDDGTDFTAGQNIKMNSEEMHISSISSNTLTVVRAVNGTSVGTHNDNVSIFEDTSPTYSPSRNPDMNVDFNTDYKGITVTQAYGGKIYTNERYGKQLAWELRYTNLISADRDILEALWNAVKGRKTSFYFSPDSGTTFYNVRFKEEELTFTQTAYNIYSTTIGLIQEVS
;
A
#
# COMPACT_ATOMS: atom_id res chain seq x y z
N MET A 1 -16.34 -0.40 -6.95
CA MET A 1 -15.69 -0.47 -5.63
C MET A 1 -14.80 -1.70 -5.66
N ALA A 2 -13.49 -1.56 -5.61
CA ALA A 2 -12.61 -2.73 -5.54
C ALA A 2 -12.79 -3.37 -4.16
N ALA A 3 -13.06 -4.67 -4.13
CA ALA A 3 -13.08 -5.43 -2.89
C ALA A 3 -11.68 -5.39 -2.27
N LEU A 4 -11.60 -5.35 -0.93
CA LEU A 4 -10.33 -5.55 -0.22
C LEU A 4 -9.82 -6.95 -0.53
N THR A 5 -8.77 -7.04 -1.33
CA THR A 5 -8.15 -8.32 -1.69
C THR A 5 -6.93 -8.63 -0.81
N GLY A 6 -6.41 -7.63 -0.10
CA GLY A 6 -5.33 -7.73 0.87
C GLY A 6 -4.85 -6.34 1.27
N VAL A 7 -4.60 -6.16 2.56
CA VAL A 7 -4.12 -4.88 3.09
C VAL A 7 -2.60 -4.88 3.12
N ARG A 8 -1.99 -3.79 2.61
CA ARG A 8 -0.55 -3.55 2.67
C ARG A 8 -0.27 -2.14 3.16
N PHE A 9 0.80 -2.01 3.93
CA PHE A 9 1.28 -0.73 4.45
C PHE A 9 2.77 -0.58 4.16
N ARG A 10 3.19 0.62 3.76
CA ARG A 10 4.60 0.98 3.62
C ARG A 10 4.84 2.44 4.02
N THR A 11 6.06 2.79 4.39
CA THR A 11 6.43 4.13 4.83
C THR A 11 6.99 5.00 3.70
N GLU A 12 7.36 4.41 2.58
CA GLU A 12 7.91 5.08 1.41
C GLU A 12 6.90 5.22 0.26
N SER A 13 7.07 6.23 -0.58
CA SER A 13 6.19 6.46 -1.74
C SER A 13 6.40 5.43 -2.86
N THR A 14 7.63 4.95 -3.00
CA THR A 14 8.04 3.92 -3.97
C THR A 14 9.05 3.01 -3.29
N PRO A 15 9.26 1.77 -3.76
CA PRO A 15 10.35 0.92 -3.29
C PRO A 15 11.69 1.69 -3.35
N ALA A 16 12.40 1.73 -2.21
CA ALA A 16 13.61 2.55 -2.05
C ALA A 16 14.77 1.81 -1.38
N THR A 17 14.53 0.64 -0.77
CA THR A 17 15.58 -0.20 -0.20
C THR A 17 16.26 -0.97 -1.31
N ASP A 18 17.55 -0.75 -1.53
CA ASP A 18 18.34 -1.47 -2.53
C ASP A 18 18.45 -2.95 -2.14
N SER A 19 18.05 -3.83 -3.04
CA SER A 19 18.19 -5.28 -2.87
C SER A 19 19.64 -5.69 -3.14
N THR A 20 20.10 -6.76 -2.49
CA THR A 20 21.39 -7.35 -2.83
C THR A 20 21.34 -8.19 -4.10
N SER A 21 20.13 -8.44 -4.63
CA SER A 21 19.88 -9.24 -5.82
C SER A 21 19.46 -8.35 -6.98
N ASP A 22 20.14 -8.48 -8.11
CA ASP A 22 19.87 -7.76 -9.34
C ASP A 22 19.07 -8.61 -10.35
N LEU A 23 18.62 -7.97 -11.44
CA LEU A 23 17.98 -8.66 -12.55
C LEU A 23 18.98 -9.58 -13.25
N ASN A 24 18.67 -10.88 -13.35
CA ASN A 24 19.49 -11.88 -13.98
C ASN A 24 18.75 -12.54 -15.17
N MET A 25 18.66 -11.81 -16.25
CA MET A 25 17.97 -12.30 -17.46
C MET A 25 18.92 -12.28 -18.67
N VAL A 26 19.04 -13.42 -19.32
CA VAL A 26 19.72 -13.50 -20.64
C VAL A 26 18.90 -12.69 -21.65
N GLY A 27 19.42 -11.53 -22.04
CA GLY A 27 18.67 -10.51 -22.75
C GLY A 27 17.95 -9.57 -21.76
N ASN A 28 17.22 -8.62 -22.28
CA ASN A 28 16.55 -7.63 -21.44
C ASN A 28 15.15 -8.09 -21.05
N LEU A 29 14.66 -7.68 -19.87
CA LEU A 29 13.24 -7.76 -19.58
C LEU A 29 12.49 -6.81 -20.52
N ALA A 30 11.69 -7.40 -21.41
CA ALA A 30 11.05 -6.66 -22.50
C ALA A 30 9.99 -5.66 -21.99
N ASN A 31 9.80 -4.56 -22.74
CA ASN A 31 8.73 -3.59 -22.52
C ASN A 31 7.38 -4.17 -22.95
N ASN A 32 6.86 -5.10 -22.16
CA ASN A 32 5.59 -5.79 -22.44
C ASN A 32 4.95 -6.26 -21.14
N THR A 33 3.70 -5.85 -20.89
CA THR A 33 2.92 -6.28 -19.70
C THR A 33 2.64 -7.78 -19.64
N SER A 34 2.70 -8.48 -20.79
CA SER A 34 2.51 -9.94 -20.84
C SER A 34 3.74 -10.72 -20.33
N VAL A 35 4.90 -10.06 -20.19
CA VAL A 35 6.08 -10.68 -19.60
C VAL A 35 6.00 -10.51 -18.09
N THR A 36 5.55 -11.54 -17.41
CA THR A 36 5.31 -11.54 -15.95
C THR A 36 6.36 -12.33 -15.17
N SER A 37 7.31 -12.97 -15.85
CA SER A 37 8.40 -13.75 -15.25
C SER A 37 9.67 -12.92 -15.24
N VAL A 38 10.22 -12.68 -14.05
CA VAL A 38 11.45 -11.93 -13.81
C VAL A 38 12.43 -12.86 -13.10
N VAL A 39 13.58 -13.10 -13.71
CA VAL A 39 14.65 -13.89 -13.09
C VAL A 39 15.62 -12.94 -12.40
N VAL A 40 15.99 -13.27 -11.16
CA VAL A 40 16.89 -12.50 -10.30
C VAL A 40 18.07 -13.36 -9.86
N ASP A 41 19.12 -12.75 -9.31
CA ASP A 41 20.30 -13.49 -8.82
C ASP A 41 19.93 -14.40 -7.65
N ASP A 42 19.19 -13.89 -6.68
CA ASP A 42 18.70 -14.65 -5.52
C ASP A 42 17.24 -14.29 -5.20
N GLY A 43 16.34 -15.21 -5.43
CA GLY A 43 14.91 -15.03 -5.14
C GLY A 43 14.58 -15.06 -3.64
N THR A 44 15.51 -15.47 -2.77
CA THR A 44 15.29 -15.50 -1.32
C THR A 44 15.37 -14.12 -0.67
N ASP A 45 15.92 -13.14 -1.37
CA ASP A 45 15.93 -11.73 -0.94
C ASP A 45 14.54 -11.10 -0.98
N PHE A 46 13.60 -11.69 -1.72
CA PHE A 46 12.27 -11.12 -1.95
C PHE A 46 11.17 -11.85 -1.20
N THR A 47 10.05 -11.16 -0.99
CA THR A 47 8.85 -11.71 -0.36
C THR A 47 7.63 -11.55 -1.27
N ALA A 48 6.83 -12.60 -1.43
CA ALA A 48 5.57 -12.50 -2.18
C ALA A 48 4.62 -11.49 -1.52
N GLY A 49 3.96 -10.67 -2.34
CA GLY A 49 3.12 -9.56 -1.90
C GLY A 49 3.87 -8.22 -1.74
N GLN A 50 5.19 -8.22 -1.88
CA GLN A 50 6.04 -7.05 -1.91
C GLN A 50 6.00 -6.36 -3.27
N ASN A 51 6.24 -5.05 -3.31
CA ASN A 51 6.51 -4.35 -4.54
C ASN A 51 8.01 -4.15 -4.72
N ILE A 52 8.45 -4.21 -5.95
CA ILE A 52 9.83 -3.92 -6.36
C ILE A 52 9.82 -2.81 -7.42
N LYS A 53 10.95 -2.14 -7.56
CA LYS A 53 11.14 -1.10 -8.55
C LYS A 53 12.45 -1.32 -9.32
N MET A 54 12.36 -1.27 -10.63
CA MET A 54 13.50 -1.25 -11.55
C MET A 54 13.43 0.03 -12.38
N ASN A 55 14.45 0.88 -12.32
CA ASN A 55 14.42 2.21 -12.93
C ASN A 55 13.18 3.02 -12.49
N SER A 56 12.25 3.30 -13.41
CA SER A 56 11.00 4.04 -13.15
C SER A 56 9.76 3.14 -13.05
N GLU A 57 9.89 1.83 -13.27
CA GLU A 57 8.77 0.90 -13.22
C GLU A 57 8.66 0.25 -11.86
N GLU A 58 7.45 0.26 -11.28
CA GLU A 58 7.09 -0.49 -10.09
C GLU A 58 6.31 -1.74 -10.47
N MET A 59 6.64 -2.88 -9.86
CA MET A 59 6.05 -4.18 -10.12
C MET A 59 5.64 -4.82 -8.79
N HIS A 60 4.54 -5.56 -8.80
CA HIS A 60 4.07 -6.31 -7.65
C HIS A 60 4.41 -7.79 -7.77
N ILE A 61 5.07 -8.36 -6.77
CA ILE A 61 5.43 -9.79 -6.73
C ILE A 61 4.21 -10.61 -6.31
N SER A 62 3.66 -11.39 -7.22
CA SER A 62 2.52 -12.28 -6.94
C SER A 62 2.96 -13.60 -6.32
N SER A 63 4.08 -14.15 -6.77
CA SER A 63 4.67 -15.40 -6.25
C SER A 63 6.15 -15.50 -6.60
N ILE A 64 6.85 -16.39 -5.88
CA ILE A 64 8.28 -16.65 -6.05
C ILE A 64 8.49 -18.15 -6.19
N SER A 65 9.30 -18.55 -7.16
CA SER A 65 9.73 -19.92 -7.37
C SER A 65 11.23 -19.95 -7.65
N SER A 66 12.04 -20.36 -6.67
CA SER A 66 13.50 -20.25 -6.72
C SER A 66 13.88 -18.79 -7.06
N ASN A 67 14.69 -18.56 -8.09
CA ASN A 67 15.13 -17.23 -8.52
C ASN A 67 14.18 -16.58 -9.55
N THR A 68 12.95 -17.07 -9.67
CA THR A 68 11.98 -16.52 -10.60
C THR A 68 10.83 -15.87 -9.83
N LEU A 69 10.66 -14.57 -10.03
CA LEU A 69 9.54 -13.79 -9.51
C LEU A 69 8.43 -13.76 -10.56
N THR A 70 7.19 -14.08 -10.15
CA THR A 70 6.01 -13.80 -10.97
C THR A 70 5.46 -12.44 -10.56
N VAL A 71 5.39 -11.50 -11.49
CA VAL A 71 5.05 -10.11 -11.20
C VAL A 71 3.86 -9.60 -11.99
N VAL A 72 3.17 -8.63 -11.40
CA VAL A 72 2.27 -7.72 -12.13
C VAL A 72 3.06 -6.45 -12.44
N ARG A 73 3.17 -6.14 -13.73
CA ARG A 73 3.95 -5.01 -14.24
C ARG A 73 3.20 -3.68 -14.14
N ALA A 74 3.95 -2.58 -14.08
CA ALA A 74 3.41 -1.21 -14.16
C ALA A 74 2.33 -0.89 -13.11
N VAL A 75 2.53 -1.29 -11.86
CA VAL A 75 1.63 -0.94 -10.76
C VAL A 75 1.83 0.52 -10.31
N ASN A 76 0.92 1.04 -9.49
CA ASN A 76 0.97 2.40 -8.92
C ASN A 76 1.10 3.53 -9.96
N GLY A 77 0.54 3.34 -11.14
CA GLY A 77 0.54 4.37 -12.20
C GLY A 77 1.88 4.52 -12.91
N THR A 78 2.83 3.61 -12.71
CA THR A 78 4.06 3.56 -13.49
C THR A 78 3.83 2.99 -14.88
N SER A 79 4.82 3.11 -15.76
CA SER A 79 4.76 2.57 -17.12
C SER A 79 5.72 1.40 -17.27
N VAL A 80 5.34 0.42 -18.07
CA VAL A 80 6.21 -0.70 -18.44
C VAL A 80 7.46 -0.18 -19.13
N GLY A 81 8.62 -0.68 -18.73
CA GLY A 81 9.91 -0.36 -19.30
C GLY A 81 10.68 -1.60 -19.80
N THR A 82 11.73 -1.37 -20.55
CA THR A 82 12.77 -2.37 -20.80
C THR A 82 13.83 -2.25 -19.72
N HIS A 83 14.21 -3.37 -19.11
CA HIS A 83 15.27 -3.41 -18.12
C HIS A 83 16.40 -4.31 -18.58
N ASN A 84 17.61 -3.77 -18.54
CA ASN A 84 18.80 -4.51 -18.91
C ASN A 84 19.15 -5.55 -17.85
N ASP A 85 19.86 -6.59 -18.23
CA ASP A 85 20.50 -7.50 -17.32
C ASP A 85 21.38 -6.75 -16.29
N ASN A 86 21.43 -7.22 -15.06
CA ASN A 86 22.13 -6.59 -13.92
C ASN A 86 21.62 -5.16 -13.56
N VAL A 87 20.34 -4.85 -13.84
CA VAL A 87 19.74 -3.63 -13.29
C VAL A 87 19.40 -3.83 -11.83
N SER A 88 19.74 -2.85 -10.99
CA SER A 88 19.41 -2.89 -9.55
C SER A 88 17.91 -2.90 -9.31
N ILE A 89 17.51 -3.70 -8.33
CA ILE A 89 16.13 -3.87 -7.88
C ILE A 89 15.99 -3.23 -6.52
N PHE A 90 15.01 -2.34 -6.38
CA PHE A 90 14.66 -1.71 -5.11
C PHE A 90 13.40 -2.35 -4.54
N GLU A 91 13.39 -2.57 -3.24
CA GLU A 91 12.30 -3.21 -2.49
C GLU A 91 11.48 -2.20 -1.69
N ASP A 92 10.23 -2.52 -1.41
CA ASP A 92 9.37 -1.74 -0.53
C ASP A 92 9.31 -2.32 0.90
N THR A 93 8.76 -1.54 1.82
CA THR A 93 8.59 -1.92 3.23
C THR A 93 7.27 -2.66 3.52
N SER A 94 6.45 -2.96 2.50
CA SER A 94 5.11 -3.54 2.68
C SER A 94 5.09 -4.82 3.53
N PRO A 95 5.98 -5.80 3.32
CA PRO A 95 5.98 -7.03 4.11
C PRO A 95 6.27 -6.79 5.60
N THR A 96 7.05 -5.75 5.92
CA THR A 96 7.43 -5.40 7.30
C THR A 96 6.25 -4.87 8.11
N TYR A 97 5.36 -4.09 7.47
CA TYR A 97 4.25 -3.42 8.15
C TYR A 97 2.88 -4.02 7.83
N SER A 98 2.82 -5.04 7.00
CA SER A 98 1.57 -5.65 6.57
C SER A 98 1.23 -6.86 7.43
N PRO A 99 0.13 -6.84 8.21
CA PRO A 99 -0.32 -7.99 8.98
C PRO A 99 -0.59 -9.19 8.06
N SER A 100 -0.38 -10.39 8.57
CA SER A 100 -0.68 -11.62 7.83
C SER A 100 -2.19 -11.79 7.63
N ARG A 101 -2.99 -11.21 8.54
CA ARG A 101 -4.44 -11.25 8.50
C ARG A 101 -5.02 -9.96 7.91
N ASN A 102 -5.93 -10.11 6.97
CA ASN A 102 -6.72 -9.00 6.46
C ASN A 102 -7.76 -8.52 7.49
N PRO A 103 -8.22 -7.26 7.41
CA PRO A 103 -9.34 -6.77 8.18
C PRO A 103 -10.60 -7.59 7.92
N ASP A 104 -11.55 -7.54 8.86
CA ASP A 104 -12.85 -8.19 8.69
C ASP A 104 -13.61 -7.61 7.50
N MET A 105 -14.50 -8.41 6.91
CA MET A 105 -15.15 -8.10 5.61
C MET A 105 -16.03 -6.83 5.60
N ASN A 106 -16.38 -6.27 6.76
CA ASN A 106 -17.15 -5.02 6.87
C ASN A 106 -16.21 -3.83 7.04
N VAL A 107 -15.52 -3.45 5.97
CA VAL A 107 -14.73 -2.22 5.95
C VAL A 107 -15.60 -1.09 5.46
N ASP A 108 -15.83 -0.13 6.33
CA ASP A 108 -16.53 1.08 5.95
C ASP A 108 -15.61 1.95 5.08
N PHE A 109 -16.06 2.20 3.87
CA PHE A 109 -15.39 3.07 2.91
C PHE A 109 -16.20 4.33 2.73
N ASN A 110 -15.64 5.46 3.12
CA ASN A 110 -16.30 6.75 3.01
C ASN A 110 -15.63 7.63 1.94
N THR A 111 -16.47 8.29 1.16
CA THR A 111 -16.04 9.29 0.19
C THR A 111 -16.63 10.62 0.58
N ASP A 112 -15.79 11.60 0.87
CA ASP A 112 -16.23 12.91 1.26
C ASP A 112 -15.60 13.98 0.35
N TYR A 113 -16.38 14.96 -0.04
CA TYR A 113 -15.91 16.17 -0.71
C TYR A 113 -15.74 17.26 0.34
N LYS A 114 -14.51 17.46 0.80
CA LYS A 114 -14.18 18.45 1.81
C LYS A 114 -14.07 19.86 1.20
N GLY A 115 -14.55 20.85 1.95
CA GLY A 115 -14.37 22.27 1.57
C GLY A 115 -15.24 22.76 0.42
N ILE A 116 -16.36 22.10 0.15
CA ILE A 116 -17.38 22.65 -0.73
C ILE A 116 -18.14 23.73 0.03
N THR A 117 -18.06 24.96 -0.44
CA THR A 117 -18.89 26.09 0.04
C THR A 117 -19.97 26.37 -0.97
N VAL A 118 -21.21 26.31 -0.52
CA VAL A 118 -22.38 26.69 -1.32
C VAL A 118 -22.89 28.04 -0.82
N THR A 119 -22.89 29.04 -1.67
CA THR A 119 -23.40 30.38 -1.35
C THR A 119 -24.53 30.74 -2.31
N GLN A 120 -25.68 31.16 -1.77
CA GLN A 120 -26.79 31.62 -2.57
C GLN A 120 -26.80 33.17 -2.57
N ALA A 121 -26.75 33.75 -3.76
CA ALA A 121 -26.92 35.21 -3.92
C ALA A 121 -28.38 35.60 -3.69
N TYR A 122 -28.60 36.87 -3.34
CA TYR A 122 -29.92 37.44 -3.06
C TYR A 122 -30.93 37.26 -4.22
N GLY A 123 -30.42 37.12 -5.46
CA GLY A 123 -31.21 36.77 -6.66
C GLY A 123 -31.49 35.30 -6.90
N GLY A 124 -31.21 34.40 -5.91
CA GLY A 124 -31.46 32.97 -6.02
C GLY A 124 -30.38 32.17 -6.74
N LYS A 125 -29.37 32.81 -7.32
CA LYS A 125 -28.28 32.12 -8.00
C LYS A 125 -27.36 31.45 -6.98
N ILE A 126 -27.06 30.17 -7.21
CA ILE A 126 -26.17 29.35 -6.35
C ILE A 126 -24.76 29.39 -6.93
N TYR A 127 -23.79 29.69 -6.08
CA TYR A 127 -22.36 29.58 -6.36
C TYR A 127 -21.78 28.46 -5.51
N THR A 128 -21.06 27.57 -6.16
CA THR A 128 -20.33 26.49 -5.49
C THR A 128 -18.83 26.73 -5.67
N ASN A 129 -18.10 26.62 -4.59
CA ASN A 129 -16.63 26.63 -4.61
C ASN A 129 -16.12 25.37 -3.94
N GLU A 130 -15.34 24.58 -4.66
CA GLU A 130 -14.66 23.38 -4.16
C GLU A 130 -13.20 23.75 -3.88
N ARG A 131 -12.78 23.63 -2.61
CA ARG A 131 -11.39 23.90 -2.21
C ARG A 131 -10.50 22.68 -2.26
N TYR A 132 -11.08 21.51 -2.06
CA TYR A 132 -10.35 20.24 -2.00
C TYR A 132 -11.08 19.21 -2.83
N GLY A 133 -10.32 18.34 -3.47
CA GLY A 133 -10.86 17.22 -4.22
C GLY A 133 -11.50 16.16 -3.32
N LYS A 134 -12.00 15.11 -3.94
CA LYS A 134 -12.53 13.92 -3.27
C LYS A 134 -11.52 13.31 -2.33
N GLN A 135 -11.87 13.16 -1.05
CA GLN A 135 -11.05 12.52 -0.02
C GLN A 135 -11.62 11.13 0.32
N LEU A 136 -10.76 10.13 0.35
CA LEU A 136 -11.13 8.78 0.74
C LEU A 136 -10.79 8.56 2.21
N ALA A 137 -11.63 7.79 2.90
CA ALA A 137 -11.39 7.33 4.25
C ALA A 137 -11.75 5.84 4.36
N TRP A 138 -11.00 5.12 5.17
CA TRP A 138 -11.20 3.70 5.42
C TRP A 138 -11.27 3.45 6.92
N GLU A 139 -12.09 2.50 7.33
CA GLU A 139 -12.13 1.96 8.69
C GLU A 139 -11.84 0.46 8.62
N LEU A 140 -10.67 0.07 9.11
CA LEU A 140 -10.19 -1.30 9.10
C LEU A 140 -10.44 -1.93 10.46
N ARG A 141 -11.30 -2.93 10.52
CA ARG A 141 -11.62 -3.66 11.75
C ARG A 141 -10.92 -5.01 11.77
N TYR A 142 -10.28 -5.28 12.88
CA TYR A 142 -9.63 -6.56 13.15
C TYR A 142 -10.21 -7.14 14.44
N THR A 143 -10.81 -8.33 14.38
CA THR A 143 -11.40 -8.99 15.57
C THR A 143 -10.57 -10.14 16.10
N ASN A 144 -9.61 -10.64 15.35
CA ASN A 144 -8.81 -11.81 15.69
C ASN A 144 -7.33 -11.65 15.28
N LEU A 145 -6.70 -10.54 15.65
CA LEU A 145 -5.27 -10.35 15.44
C LEU A 145 -4.46 -11.22 16.39
N ILE A 146 -3.49 -11.95 15.87
CA ILE A 146 -2.47 -12.59 16.70
C ILE A 146 -1.46 -11.55 17.20
N SER A 147 -0.71 -11.88 18.26
CA SER A 147 0.28 -10.95 18.83
C SER A 147 1.30 -10.44 17.81
N ALA A 148 1.76 -11.30 16.89
CA ALA A 148 2.71 -10.90 15.84
C ALA A 148 2.13 -9.82 14.91
N ASP A 149 0.87 -9.96 14.47
CA ASP A 149 0.21 -8.96 13.63
C ASP A 149 -0.08 -7.66 14.39
N ARG A 150 -0.40 -7.75 15.69
CA ARG A 150 -0.50 -6.57 16.56
C ARG A 150 0.82 -5.81 16.61
N ASP A 151 1.93 -6.52 16.83
CA ASP A 151 3.27 -5.92 16.93
C ASP A 151 3.69 -5.24 15.62
N ILE A 152 3.30 -5.80 14.47
CA ILE A 152 3.49 -5.19 13.14
C ILE A 152 2.73 -3.86 13.02
N LEU A 153 1.46 -3.81 13.42
CA LEU A 153 0.66 -2.57 13.40
C LEU A 153 1.19 -1.53 14.39
N GLU A 154 1.66 -1.96 15.56
CA GLU A 154 2.31 -1.08 16.53
C GLU A 154 3.64 -0.54 16.01
N ALA A 155 4.42 -1.36 15.31
CA ALA A 155 5.66 -0.93 14.65
C ALA A 155 5.40 0.14 13.57
N LEU A 156 4.36 -0.05 12.75
CA LEU A 156 3.93 0.98 11.79
C LEU A 156 3.56 2.28 12.49
N TRP A 157 2.72 2.19 13.54
CA TRP A 157 2.29 3.36 14.33
C TRP A 157 3.49 4.15 14.88
N ASN A 158 4.47 3.44 15.42
CA ASN A 158 5.68 4.04 15.96
C ASN A 158 6.57 4.65 14.87
N ALA A 159 6.72 3.99 13.72
CA ALA A 159 7.50 4.47 12.59
C ALA A 159 6.96 5.80 12.06
N VAL A 160 5.64 5.94 11.93
CA VAL A 160 5.00 7.16 11.44
C VAL A 160 4.66 8.16 12.54
N LYS A 161 4.96 7.83 13.81
CA LYS A 161 4.69 8.66 15.00
C LYS A 161 3.20 9.01 15.14
N GLY A 162 2.35 8.00 15.02
CA GLY A 162 0.91 8.14 15.06
C GLY A 162 0.37 8.96 13.89
N ARG A 163 -0.37 10.03 14.19
CA ARG A 163 -0.95 10.93 13.16
C ARG A 163 0.03 11.89 12.51
N LYS A 164 1.29 11.92 12.97
CA LYS A 164 2.23 12.98 12.56
C LYS A 164 2.68 12.86 11.12
N THR A 165 3.04 11.65 10.69
CA THR A 165 3.61 11.40 9.36
C THR A 165 2.63 10.61 8.51
N SER A 166 2.48 10.98 7.24
CA SER A 166 1.74 10.17 6.28
C SER A 166 2.52 8.91 5.92
N PHE A 167 1.79 7.91 5.47
CA PHE A 167 2.31 6.65 4.98
C PHE A 167 1.43 6.14 3.84
N TYR A 168 1.79 5.02 3.25
CA TYR A 168 1.09 4.48 2.09
C TYR A 168 0.32 3.22 2.47
N PHE A 169 -0.95 3.21 2.09
CA PHE A 169 -1.90 2.14 2.32
C PHE A 169 -2.43 1.60 0.99
N SER A 170 -2.44 0.28 0.85
CA SER A 170 -3.05 -0.42 -0.28
C SER A 170 -4.19 -1.32 0.21
N PRO A 171 -5.39 -1.19 -0.38
CA PRO A 171 -6.52 -2.09 -0.14
C PRO A 171 -6.53 -3.31 -1.05
N ASP A 172 -5.64 -3.38 -2.05
CA ASP A 172 -5.65 -4.32 -3.17
C ASP A 172 -4.34 -5.11 -3.31
N SER A 173 -3.82 -5.58 -2.19
CA SER A 173 -2.61 -6.42 -2.11
C SER A 173 -1.33 -5.77 -2.63
N GLY A 174 -1.27 -4.44 -2.68
CA GLY A 174 -0.08 -3.70 -3.12
C GLY A 174 -0.12 -3.23 -4.57
N THR A 175 -1.26 -3.37 -5.26
CA THR A 175 -1.40 -2.92 -6.65
C THR A 175 -1.57 -1.40 -6.74
N THR A 176 -2.30 -0.80 -5.79
CA THR A 176 -2.51 0.65 -5.73
C THR A 176 -2.22 1.15 -4.33
N PHE A 177 -1.38 2.16 -4.18
CA PHE A 177 -1.10 2.79 -2.89
C PHE A 177 -1.69 4.19 -2.79
N TYR A 178 -2.31 4.46 -1.65
CA TYR A 178 -2.86 5.77 -1.29
C TYR A 178 -2.02 6.38 -0.18
N ASN A 179 -1.65 7.65 -0.32
CA ASN A 179 -1.02 8.39 0.77
C ASN A 179 -2.08 8.70 1.83
N VAL A 180 -1.88 8.21 3.05
CA VAL A 180 -2.86 8.28 4.13
C VAL A 180 -2.22 8.69 5.46
N ARG A 181 -3.08 9.10 6.41
CA ARG A 181 -2.73 9.25 7.83
C ARG A 181 -3.68 8.45 8.70
N PHE A 182 -3.23 8.10 9.88
CA PHE A 182 -4.12 7.62 10.93
C PHE A 182 -5.09 8.73 11.32
N LYS A 183 -6.35 8.35 11.57
CA LYS A 183 -7.42 9.24 11.98
C LYS A 183 -7.46 9.40 13.49
N GLU A 184 -7.13 8.34 14.22
CA GLU A 184 -7.13 8.26 15.68
C GLU A 184 -5.91 8.96 16.28
N GLU A 185 -6.04 9.40 17.55
CA GLU A 185 -4.95 9.99 18.34
C GLU A 185 -4.11 8.93 19.05
N GLU A 186 -4.69 7.75 19.26
CA GLU A 186 -4.05 6.60 19.88
C GLU A 186 -4.43 5.30 19.15
N LEU A 187 -3.52 4.34 19.13
CA LEU A 187 -3.76 2.99 18.64
C LEU A 187 -4.05 2.07 19.83
N THR A 188 -5.31 1.62 19.95
CA THR A 188 -5.75 0.79 21.06
C THR A 188 -5.98 -0.64 20.62
N PHE A 189 -5.44 -1.60 21.36
CA PHE A 189 -5.69 -3.02 21.19
C PHE A 189 -6.43 -3.57 22.41
N THR A 190 -7.55 -4.25 22.17
CA THR A 190 -8.30 -4.96 23.21
C THR A 190 -8.01 -6.44 23.12
N GLN A 191 -7.48 -7.04 24.18
CA GLN A 191 -7.26 -8.48 24.23
C GLN A 191 -8.60 -9.19 24.46
N THR A 192 -9.00 -10.05 23.51
CA THR A 192 -10.26 -10.80 23.54
C THR A 192 -10.09 -12.24 23.98
N ALA A 193 -8.88 -12.81 23.79
CA ALA A 193 -8.49 -14.13 24.24
C ALA A 193 -6.96 -14.20 24.39
N TYR A 194 -6.43 -15.33 24.85
CA TYR A 194 -4.97 -15.53 24.94
C TYR A 194 -4.33 -15.32 23.56
N ASN A 195 -3.40 -14.36 23.46
CA ASN A 195 -2.72 -13.94 22.21
C ASN A 195 -3.65 -13.50 21.06
N ILE A 196 -4.90 -13.14 21.36
CA ILE A 196 -5.86 -12.66 20.37
C ILE A 196 -6.31 -11.26 20.77
N TYR A 197 -6.24 -10.34 19.80
CA TYR A 197 -6.53 -8.93 19.96
C TYR A 197 -7.57 -8.45 18.95
N SER A 198 -8.26 -7.38 19.30
CA SER A 198 -9.11 -6.63 18.37
C SER A 198 -8.68 -5.17 18.34
N THR A 199 -8.82 -4.54 17.20
CA THR A 199 -8.59 -3.11 17.01
C THR A 199 -9.40 -2.58 15.84
N THR A 200 -9.62 -1.27 15.82
CA THR A 200 -10.17 -0.54 14.68
C THR A 200 -9.22 0.58 14.31
N ILE A 201 -8.87 0.66 13.05
CA ILE A 201 -7.93 1.64 12.50
C ILE A 201 -8.66 2.49 11.46
N GLY A 202 -8.78 3.78 11.71
CA GLY A 202 -9.28 4.74 10.74
C GLY A 202 -8.13 5.34 9.94
N LEU A 203 -8.30 5.39 8.63
CA LEU A 203 -7.37 6.00 7.70
C LEU A 203 -8.06 7.11 6.92
N ILE A 204 -7.32 8.18 6.65
CA ILE A 204 -7.80 9.28 5.84
C ILE A 204 -6.75 9.62 4.78
N GLN A 205 -7.19 9.74 3.53
CA GLN A 205 -6.32 10.10 2.42
C GLN A 205 -5.82 11.53 2.56
N GLU A 206 -4.51 11.74 2.38
CA GLU A 206 -3.96 13.06 2.13
C GLU A 206 -4.20 13.45 0.67
N VAL A 207 -4.91 14.55 0.47
CA VAL A 207 -5.13 15.16 -0.85
C VAL A 207 -4.16 16.33 -0.96
N SER A 208 -3.29 16.28 -1.93
CA SER A 208 -2.35 17.37 -2.25
C SER A 208 -3.02 18.45 -3.09
#